data_30a2305863f50d6ee9f4a98f698e4227
#
_entry.id   30a2305863f50d6ee9f4a98f698e4227
#
_cell.length_a   1.000
_cell.length_b   1.000
_cell.length_c   1.000
_cell.angle_alpha   90.00
_cell.angle_beta   90.00
_cell.angle_gamma   90.00
#
_symmetry.space_group_name_H-M   'P 1'
#
loop_
_entity.id
_entity.type
_entity.pdbx_description
1 polymer ?
#
loop_
_entity_poly.entity_id
_entity_poly.type
_entity_poly.pdbx_seq_one_letter_code
_entity_poly.pdbx_strand_id
1 'polypeptide(L)'
;KPYSGGGWKHVYKVDTPEQFFHSYNQTGDLCMTLQHGVEFEDYYRCYVVGQEKVHLMKYDPRVPFHERYVKGNPPAPPRLKERIEKDCLTLCRALGYDLNTVEFAVEDGVPYAIDFMNPAPDAEITSVGQENFDWIVNAVAEMAVKKAQSDENPVQELRWASFLKGIQWVDIRAPKPTRKKTPAK
;
A
#
# COMPACT_ATOMS: atom_id res chain seq x y z
N LYS A 1 -4.45 9.68 11.13
CA LYS A 1 -3.42 10.09 10.13
C LYS A 1 -4.03 11.00 9.08
N PRO A 2 -3.24 11.90 8.44
CA PRO A 2 -3.74 12.70 7.32
C PRO A 2 -4.16 11.81 6.15
N TYR A 3 -5.14 12.27 5.39
CA TYR A 3 -5.54 11.64 4.13
C TYR A 3 -4.38 11.55 3.13
N SER A 4 -3.54 12.57 3.08
CA SER A 4 -2.32 12.63 2.27
C SER A 4 -1.15 13.09 3.11
N GLY A 5 0.03 12.54 2.85
CA GLY A 5 1.25 12.89 3.59
C GLY A 5 2.20 11.70 3.69
N GLY A 6 3.30 11.89 4.43
CA GLY A 6 4.31 10.86 4.63
C GLY A 6 5.21 11.19 5.83
N GLY A 7 6.16 10.29 6.11
CA GLY A 7 7.14 10.51 7.17
C GLY A 7 6.56 10.52 8.59
N TRP A 8 5.39 9.94 8.80
CA TRP A 8 4.69 9.88 10.10
C TRP A 8 4.28 11.26 10.67
N LYS A 9 4.24 12.30 9.83
CA LYS A 9 3.78 13.62 10.26
C LYS A 9 2.28 13.58 10.54
N HIS A 10 1.87 14.11 11.70
CA HIS A 10 0.47 14.16 12.15
C HIS A 10 -0.22 12.79 12.23
N VAL A 11 0.53 11.73 12.47
CA VAL A 11 0.00 10.40 12.79
C VAL A 11 -0.07 10.27 14.31
N TYR A 12 -1.27 10.01 14.83
CA TYR A 12 -1.52 9.92 16.26
C TYR A 12 -2.12 8.56 16.60
N LYS A 13 -1.52 7.84 17.57
CA LYS A 13 -2.17 6.72 18.22
C LYS A 13 -3.13 7.31 19.28
N VAL A 14 -4.38 6.91 19.25
CA VAL A 14 -5.41 7.37 20.16
C VAL A 14 -6.16 6.16 20.71
N ASP A 15 -6.19 6.05 22.04
CA ASP A 15 -6.79 4.93 22.75
C ASP A 15 -8.06 5.35 23.50
N THR A 16 -8.29 6.66 23.68
CA THR A 16 -9.47 7.20 24.35
C THR A 16 -10.09 8.36 23.55
N PRO A 17 -11.38 8.65 23.75
CA PRO A 17 -12.02 9.82 23.14
C PRO A 17 -11.33 11.15 23.46
N GLU A 18 -10.81 11.31 24.67
CA GLU A 18 -10.11 12.52 25.12
C GLU A 18 -8.80 12.71 24.31
N GLN A 19 -8.01 11.64 24.14
CA GLN A 19 -6.80 11.65 23.32
C GLN A 19 -7.14 11.94 21.87
N PHE A 20 -8.23 11.37 21.35
CA PHE A 20 -8.71 11.65 20.00
C PHE A 20 -8.98 13.14 19.80
N PHE A 21 -9.80 13.75 20.64
CA PHE A 21 -10.14 15.18 20.51
C PHE A 21 -8.93 16.08 20.71
N HIS A 22 -8.05 15.75 21.68
CA HIS A 22 -6.80 16.48 21.87
C HIS A 22 -5.94 16.47 20.60
N SER A 23 -5.71 15.31 20.02
CA SER A 23 -4.92 15.15 18.79
C SER A 23 -5.60 15.80 17.58
N TYR A 24 -6.90 15.60 17.43
CA TYR A 24 -7.68 16.16 16.33
C TYR A 24 -7.64 17.69 16.31
N ASN A 25 -7.76 18.33 17.46
CA ASN A 25 -7.69 19.79 17.56
C ASN A 25 -6.33 20.38 17.13
N GLN A 26 -5.28 19.56 17.08
CA GLN A 26 -3.95 19.98 16.60
C GLN A 26 -3.77 19.85 15.09
N THR A 27 -4.72 19.25 14.39
CA THR A 27 -4.60 18.96 12.95
C THR A 27 -4.98 20.14 12.06
N GLY A 28 -5.59 21.19 12.60
CA GLY A 28 -6.03 22.37 11.84
C GLY A 28 -6.98 21.99 10.71
N ASP A 29 -6.65 22.40 9.50
CA ASP A 29 -7.46 22.18 8.30
C ASP A 29 -7.14 20.84 7.58
N LEU A 30 -6.34 19.96 8.18
CA LEU A 30 -6.00 18.68 7.57
C LEU A 30 -7.20 17.74 7.51
N CYS A 31 -7.46 17.19 6.32
CA CYS A 31 -8.39 16.08 6.18
C CYS A 31 -7.78 14.82 6.81
N MET A 32 -8.40 14.30 7.86
CA MET A 32 -7.88 13.19 8.65
C MET A 32 -8.62 11.89 8.37
N THR A 33 -7.88 10.78 8.38
CA THR A 33 -8.42 9.41 8.33
C THR A 33 -8.30 8.78 9.71
N LEU A 34 -9.41 8.27 10.24
CA LEU A 34 -9.42 7.40 11.41
C LEU A 34 -9.29 5.95 10.94
N GLN A 35 -8.29 5.25 11.44
CA GLN A 35 -7.98 3.87 11.10
C GLN A 35 -7.88 3.04 12.38
N HIS A 36 -8.39 1.82 12.36
CA HIS A 36 -8.18 0.86 13.45
C HIS A 36 -6.68 0.62 13.67
N GLY A 37 -6.23 0.71 14.91
CA GLY A 37 -4.85 0.39 15.30
C GLY A 37 -4.64 -1.13 15.30
N VAL A 38 -3.46 -1.58 14.88
CA VAL A 38 -3.03 -2.97 14.94
C VAL A 38 -1.89 -3.08 15.95
N GLU A 39 -2.05 -3.93 16.96
CA GLU A 39 -1.00 -4.22 17.96
C GLU A 39 -0.13 -5.34 17.39
N PHE A 40 0.98 -4.97 16.75
CA PHE A 40 1.77 -5.91 15.96
C PHE A 40 3.00 -6.45 16.69
N GLU A 41 3.30 -7.74 16.45
CA GLU A 41 4.55 -8.40 16.82
C GLU A 41 5.62 -8.19 15.75
N ASP A 42 5.18 -8.24 14.48
CA ASP A 42 6.02 -8.12 13.31
C ASP A 42 5.51 -7.02 12.37
N TYR A 43 6.43 -6.39 11.67
CA TYR A 43 6.10 -5.39 10.66
C TYR A 43 7.02 -5.55 9.44
N TYR A 44 6.43 -5.50 8.26
CA TYR A 44 7.15 -5.64 6.99
C TYR A 44 6.83 -4.49 6.07
N ARG A 45 7.87 -3.97 5.40
CA ARG A 45 7.71 -3.07 4.28
C ARG A 45 8.15 -3.81 3.02
N CYS A 46 7.24 -3.94 2.06
CA CYS A 46 7.43 -4.79 0.90
C CYS A 46 7.52 -3.97 -0.37
N TYR A 47 8.63 -4.06 -1.09
CA TYR A 47 8.73 -3.56 -2.45
C TYR A 47 8.01 -4.49 -3.42
N VAL A 48 7.20 -3.90 -4.30
CA VAL A 48 6.53 -4.61 -5.40
C VAL A 48 6.96 -3.96 -6.71
N VAL A 49 7.53 -4.76 -7.61
CA VAL A 49 8.09 -4.28 -8.87
C VAL A 49 7.49 -5.06 -10.04
N GLY A 50 6.96 -4.33 -11.02
CA GLY A 50 6.39 -4.87 -12.26
C GLY A 50 5.15 -5.75 -12.04
N GLN A 51 4.49 -5.67 -10.87
CA GLN A 51 3.38 -6.55 -10.49
C GLN A 51 3.73 -8.05 -10.50
N GLU A 52 5.02 -8.37 -10.43
CA GLU A 52 5.57 -9.74 -10.54
C GLU A 52 6.52 -10.07 -9.39
N LYS A 53 7.38 -9.12 -8.98
CA LYS A 53 8.42 -9.33 -7.97
C LYS A 53 8.04 -8.65 -6.66
N VAL A 54 8.26 -9.36 -5.56
CA VAL A 54 8.02 -8.83 -4.21
C VAL A 54 9.27 -9.06 -3.37
N HIS A 55 9.69 -8.03 -2.65
CA HIS A 55 10.80 -8.08 -1.70
C HIS A 55 10.32 -7.64 -0.33
N LEU A 56 10.36 -8.55 0.64
CA LEU A 56 9.98 -8.27 2.01
C LEU A 56 11.20 -7.77 2.79
N MET A 57 11.04 -6.61 3.40
CA MET A 57 12.03 -6.04 4.33
C MET A 57 11.42 -5.98 5.73
N LYS A 58 12.13 -6.56 6.69
CA LYS A 58 11.75 -6.44 8.10
C LYS A 58 11.90 -4.98 8.52
N TYR A 59 10.85 -4.41 9.10
CA TYR A 59 10.76 -3.00 9.40
C TYR A 59 10.16 -2.77 10.78
N ASP A 60 10.62 -1.77 11.51
CA ASP A 60 10.00 -1.37 12.77
C ASP A 60 9.72 0.15 12.75
N PRO A 61 8.48 0.58 12.58
CA PRO A 61 8.12 1.99 12.55
C PRO A 61 8.26 2.70 13.90
N ARG A 62 8.44 1.97 15.01
CA ARG A 62 8.50 2.50 16.38
C ARG A 62 9.88 3.07 16.73
N VAL A 63 10.92 2.65 16.02
CA VAL A 63 12.29 3.12 16.24
C VAL A 63 12.63 4.34 15.39
N PRO A 64 13.72 5.08 15.69
CA PRO A 64 14.19 6.18 14.86
C PRO A 64 14.37 5.81 13.40
N PHE A 65 14.17 6.75 12.49
CA PHE A 65 14.13 6.53 11.03
C PHE A 65 15.32 5.71 10.50
N HIS A 66 16.54 5.95 10.98
CA HIS A 66 17.77 5.29 10.53
C HIS A 66 17.94 3.85 11.07
N GLU A 67 17.05 3.40 11.95
CA GLU A 67 17.07 2.06 12.56
C GLU A 67 15.87 1.21 12.12
N ARG A 68 14.96 1.77 11.34
CA ARG A 68 13.68 1.11 11.00
C ARG A 68 13.85 -0.15 10.17
N TYR A 69 14.83 -0.21 9.29
CA TYR A 69 15.14 -1.42 8.54
C TYR A 69 16.04 -2.33 9.39
N VAL A 70 15.51 -3.49 9.75
CA VAL A 70 16.20 -4.42 10.64
C VAL A 70 17.40 -5.03 9.93
N LYS A 71 18.59 -4.85 10.51
CA LYS A 71 19.85 -5.34 9.94
C LYS A 71 19.80 -6.86 9.72
N GLY A 72 20.35 -7.31 8.57
CA GLY A 72 20.34 -8.72 8.19
C GLY A 72 19.00 -9.22 7.67
N ASN A 73 18.00 -8.33 7.59
CA ASN A 73 16.68 -8.60 7.01
C ASN A 73 16.17 -10.03 7.30
N PRO A 74 15.94 -10.41 8.58
CA PRO A 74 15.58 -11.77 8.94
C PRO A 74 14.31 -12.22 8.20
N PRO A 75 14.30 -13.42 7.62
CA PRO A 75 13.20 -13.87 6.78
C PRO A 75 11.92 -14.05 7.59
N ALA A 76 10.79 -13.70 6.97
CA ALA A 76 9.48 -14.03 7.50
C ALA A 76 9.23 -15.55 7.51
N PRO A 77 8.40 -16.07 8.44
CA PRO A 77 7.95 -17.45 8.38
C PRO A 77 7.36 -17.79 7.00
N PRO A 78 7.62 -18.99 6.42
CA PRO A 78 7.27 -19.30 5.04
C PRO A 78 5.79 -19.04 4.67
N ARG A 79 4.86 -19.46 5.52
CA ARG A 79 3.42 -19.24 5.29
C ARG A 79 3.03 -17.76 5.32
N LEU A 80 3.64 -17.00 6.22
CA LEU A 80 3.41 -15.57 6.33
C LEU A 80 3.99 -14.84 5.10
N LYS A 81 5.20 -15.21 4.70
CA LYS A 81 5.83 -14.68 3.48
C LYS A 81 4.96 -14.90 2.25
N GLU A 82 4.52 -16.13 2.00
CA GLU A 82 3.65 -16.48 0.87
C GLU A 82 2.35 -15.66 0.89
N ARG A 83 1.74 -15.49 2.06
CA ARG A 83 0.53 -14.70 2.21
C ARG A 83 0.77 -13.22 1.88
N ILE A 84 1.82 -12.61 2.43
CA ILE A 84 2.19 -11.21 2.17
C ILE A 84 2.51 -11.00 0.70
N GLU A 85 3.29 -11.89 0.06
CA GLU A 85 3.60 -11.81 -1.37
C GLU A 85 2.34 -11.82 -2.23
N LYS A 86 1.42 -12.73 -1.96
CA LYS A 86 0.13 -12.82 -2.64
C LYS A 86 -0.70 -11.53 -2.47
N ASP A 87 -0.78 -11.02 -1.26
CA ASP A 87 -1.55 -9.80 -0.97
C ASP A 87 -0.91 -8.57 -1.64
N CYS A 88 0.42 -8.45 -1.62
CA CYS A 88 1.17 -7.43 -2.36
C CYS A 88 0.83 -7.42 -3.86
N LEU A 89 0.92 -8.59 -4.51
CA LEU A 89 0.63 -8.71 -5.94
C LEU A 89 -0.83 -8.41 -6.25
N THR A 90 -1.75 -8.84 -5.39
CA THR A 90 -3.19 -8.56 -5.53
C THR A 90 -3.46 -7.06 -5.46
N LEU A 91 -2.91 -6.38 -4.46
CA LEU A 91 -3.07 -4.94 -4.29
C LEU A 91 -2.47 -4.16 -5.47
N CYS A 92 -1.23 -4.46 -5.87
CA CYS A 92 -0.57 -3.70 -6.93
C CYS A 92 -1.21 -3.91 -8.29
N ARG A 93 -1.70 -5.12 -8.59
CA ARG A 93 -2.47 -5.39 -9.81
C ARG A 93 -3.82 -4.69 -9.83
N ALA A 94 -4.52 -4.67 -8.69
CA ALA A 94 -5.81 -3.99 -8.57
C ALA A 94 -5.67 -2.47 -8.70
N LEU A 95 -4.60 -1.89 -8.16
CA LEU A 95 -4.33 -0.46 -8.15
C LEU A 95 -3.56 0.03 -9.39
N GLY A 96 -3.00 -0.90 -10.18
CA GLY A 96 -2.25 -0.57 -11.40
C GLY A 96 -0.83 -0.05 -11.14
N TYR A 97 -0.23 -0.35 -9.99
CA TYR A 97 1.13 0.09 -9.67
C TYR A 97 2.19 -0.85 -10.25
N ASP A 98 3.12 -0.32 -11.03
CA ASP A 98 4.32 -1.02 -11.47
C ASP A 98 5.45 -0.94 -10.46
N LEU A 99 5.48 0.11 -9.64
CA LEU A 99 6.37 0.27 -8.51
C LEU A 99 5.57 0.75 -7.32
N ASN A 100 5.69 0.05 -6.20
CA ASN A 100 4.98 0.40 -4.99
C ASN A 100 5.67 -0.18 -3.75
N THR A 101 5.42 0.40 -2.58
CA THR A 101 5.63 -0.31 -1.32
C THR A 101 4.31 -0.54 -0.61
N VAL A 102 4.21 -1.71 0.00
CA VAL A 102 3.09 -2.10 0.87
C VAL A 102 3.63 -2.38 2.26
N GLU A 103 3.05 -1.76 3.27
CA GLU A 103 3.40 -1.97 4.67
C GLU A 103 2.39 -2.87 5.35
N PHE A 104 2.87 -3.92 6.00
CA PHE A 104 2.06 -4.88 6.77
C PHE A 104 2.43 -4.87 8.23
N ALA A 105 1.45 -4.64 9.09
CA ALA A 105 1.50 -4.96 10.50
C ALA A 105 0.97 -6.39 10.69
N VAL A 106 1.65 -7.21 11.49
CA VAL A 106 1.25 -8.60 11.75
C VAL A 106 0.80 -8.74 13.19
N GLU A 107 -0.44 -9.13 13.39
CA GLU A 107 -1.05 -9.40 14.69
C GLU A 107 -1.63 -10.81 14.69
N ASP A 108 -1.26 -11.64 15.65
CA ASP A 108 -1.66 -13.06 15.75
C ASP A 108 -1.40 -13.85 14.44
N GLY A 109 -0.28 -13.56 13.78
CA GLY A 109 0.12 -14.19 12.52
C GLY A 109 -0.70 -13.74 11.30
N VAL A 110 -1.60 -12.75 11.45
CA VAL A 110 -2.42 -12.18 10.36
C VAL A 110 -1.79 -10.87 9.88
N PRO A 111 -1.42 -10.76 8.59
CA PRO A 111 -0.90 -9.51 8.04
C PRO A 111 -2.04 -8.53 7.68
N TYR A 112 -1.97 -7.33 8.21
CA TYR A 112 -2.88 -6.21 7.91
C TYR A 112 -2.14 -5.16 7.10
N ALA A 113 -2.63 -4.83 5.89
CA ALA A 113 -2.06 -3.78 5.07
C ALA A 113 -2.37 -2.40 5.68
N ILE A 114 -1.33 -1.71 6.16
CA ILE A 114 -1.44 -0.44 6.87
C ILE A 114 -1.27 0.75 5.93
N ASP A 115 -0.31 0.65 5.01
CA ASP A 115 -0.04 1.63 3.96
C ASP A 115 0.33 0.88 2.67
N PHE A 116 -0.34 1.17 1.56
CA PHE A 116 -0.18 0.40 0.33
C PHE A 116 -0.27 1.24 -0.96
N MET A 117 -0.13 2.56 -0.85
CA MET A 117 -0.16 3.48 -1.99
C MET A 117 1.06 4.40 -1.97
N ASN A 118 2.25 3.84 -2.14
CA ASN A 118 3.50 4.58 -2.19
C ASN A 118 4.29 4.27 -3.47
N PRO A 119 3.98 4.95 -4.60
CA PRO A 119 4.62 4.69 -5.90
C PRO A 119 6.04 5.29 -6.02
N ALA A 120 6.48 6.07 -5.05
CA ALA A 120 7.82 6.66 -4.99
C ALA A 120 8.50 6.34 -3.64
N PRO A 121 8.68 5.06 -3.32
CA PRO A 121 9.21 4.64 -2.04
C PRO A 121 10.68 4.98 -1.88
N ASP A 122 11.07 5.28 -0.63
CA ASP A 122 12.47 5.44 -0.27
C ASP A 122 13.25 4.14 -0.50
N ALA A 123 14.29 4.22 -1.32
CA ALA A 123 15.26 3.17 -1.60
C ALA A 123 16.69 3.65 -1.40
N GLU A 124 16.88 4.69 -0.60
CA GLU A 124 18.19 5.24 -0.33
C GLU A 124 19.04 4.23 0.42
N ILE A 125 20.26 4.01 -0.04
CA ILE A 125 21.15 2.94 0.44
C ILE A 125 21.45 3.04 1.94
N THR A 126 21.52 4.25 2.47
CA THR A 126 21.75 4.48 3.91
C THR A 126 20.51 4.16 4.77
N SER A 127 19.32 4.17 4.16
CA SER A 127 18.06 3.77 4.78
C SER A 127 17.85 2.26 4.73
N VAL A 128 17.82 1.70 3.51
CA VAL A 128 17.41 0.30 3.29
C VAL A 128 18.55 -0.70 3.44
N GLY A 129 19.81 -0.25 3.38
CA GLY A 129 21.00 -1.09 3.38
C GLY A 129 21.33 -1.68 2.02
N GLN A 130 22.59 -2.12 1.86
CA GLN A 130 23.16 -2.51 0.56
C GLN A 130 22.38 -3.65 -0.10
N GLU A 131 22.06 -4.71 0.62
CA GLU A 131 21.38 -5.89 0.07
C GLU A 131 20.00 -5.55 -0.50
N ASN A 132 19.20 -4.80 0.26
CA ASN A 132 17.87 -4.36 -0.18
C ASN A 132 17.98 -3.38 -1.35
N PHE A 133 18.94 -2.46 -1.31
CA PHE A 133 19.19 -1.50 -2.40
C PHE A 133 19.54 -2.24 -3.70
N ASP A 134 20.47 -3.19 -3.66
CA ASP A 134 20.89 -3.96 -4.84
C ASP A 134 19.71 -4.73 -5.45
N TRP A 135 18.88 -5.35 -4.59
CA TRP A 135 17.69 -6.04 -5.07
C TRP A 135 16.72 -5.07 -5.79
N ILE A 136 16.45 -3.91 -5.16
CA ILE A 136 15.51 -2.91 -5.71
C ILE A 136 16.01 -2.38 -7.06
N VAL A 137 17.28 -1.97 -7.13
CA VAL A 137 17.88 -1.43 -8.35
C VAL A 137 17.80 -2.45 -9.49
N ASN A 138 18.19 -3.69 -9.23
CA ASN A 138 18.15 -4.74 -10.24
C ASN A 138 16.71 -5.02 -10.71
N ALA A 139 15.77 -5.16 -9.78
CA ALA A 139 14.37 -5.43 -10.12
C ALA A 139 13.73 -4.30 -10.93
N VAL A 140 14.00 -3.04 -10.56
CA VAL A 140 13.48 -1.87 -11.29
C VAL A 140 14.12 -1.74 -12.67
N ALA A 141 15.44 -1.97 -12.79
CA ALA A 141 16.13 -1.95 -14.07
C ALA A 141 15.58 -3.02 -15.03
N GLU A 142 15.41 -4.26 -14.55
CA GLU A 142 14.82 -5.33 -15.35
C GLU A 142 13.39 -5.00 -15.81
N MET A 143 12.57 -4.49 -14.90
CA MET A 143 11.19 -4.06 -15.22
C MET A 143 11.20 -2.96 -16.28
N ALA A 144 12.06 -1.95 -16.14
CA ALA A 144 12.14 -0.82 -17.08
C ALA A 144 12.55 -1.30 -18.48
N VAL A 145 13.56 -2.18 -18.57
CA VAL A 145 14.00 -2.77 -19.86
C VAL A 145 12.88 -3.62 -20.48
N LYS A 146 12.22 -4.48 -19.68
CA LYS A 146 11.10 -5.30 -20.15
C LYS A 146 9.97 -4.44 -20.73
N LYS A 147 9.60 -3.35 -20.02
CA LYS A 147 8.56 -2.42 -20.49
C LYS A 147 8.99 -1.65 -21.75
N ALA A 148 10.22 -1.20 -21.82
CA ALA A 148 10.73 -0.50 -23.00
C ALA A 148 10.78 -1.38 -24.25
N GLN A 149 10.89 -2.70 -24.08
CA GLN A 149 10.90 -3.69 -25.17
C GLN A 149 9.52 -4.24 -25.50
N SER A 150 8.50 -3.96 -24.68
CA SER A 150 7.14 -4.41 -24.94
C SER A 150 6.42 -3.43 -25.88
N ASP A 151 5.62 -3.97 -26.80
CA ASP A 151 4.72 -3.19 -27.65
C ASP A 151 3.39 -2.89 -26.94
N GLU A 152 3.28 -3.18 -25.64
CA GLU A 152 2.06 -2.94 -24.88
C GLU A 152 1.80 -1.45 -24.74
N ASN A 153 0.56 -1.03 -25.01
CA ASN A 153 0.13 0.34 -24.75
C ASN A 153 0.24 0.63 -23.24
N PRO A 154 1.07 1.60 -22.82
CA PRO A 154 1.26 1.90 -21.40
C PRO A 154 0.02 2.44 -20.69
N VAL A 155 -1.03 2.79 -21.43
CA VAL A 155 -2.31 3.24 -20.85
C VAL A 155 -3.07 2.03 -20.32
N GLN A 156 -2.76 1.65 -19.10
CA GLN A 156 -3.58 0.68 -18.36
C GLN A 156 -4.81 1.38 -17.80
N GLU A 157 -6.00 0.93 -18.16
CA GLU A 157 -7.20 1.28 -17.43
C GLU A 157 -7.11 0.76 -16.01
N LEU A 158 -7.32 1.63 -15.02
CA LEU A 158 -7.41 1.23 -13.62
C LEU A 158 -8.59 0.27 -13.44
N ARG A 159 -8.31 -1.00 -13.28
CA ARG A 159 -9.32 -2.08 -13.16
C ARG A 159 -9.51 -2.55 -11.73
N TRP A 160 -9.14 -1.76 -10.74
CA TRP A 160 -9.26 -2.14 -9.34
C TRP A 160 -10.68 -2.64 -8.99
N ALA A 161 -11.67 -2.14 -9.66
CA ALA A 161 -13.05 -2.51 -9.53
C ALA A 161 -13.36 -3.96 -9.88
N SER A 162 -12.66 -4.54 -10.84
CA SER A 162 -12.86 -5.95 -11.22
C SER A 162 -12.43 -6.92 -10.12
N PHE A 163 -11.63 -6.45 -9.15
CA PHE A 163 -11.18 -7.21 -7.99
C PHE A 163 -12.20 -7.20 -6.84
N LEU A 164 -13.16 -6.27 -6.85
CA LEU A 164 -14.19 -6.15 -5.83
C LEU A 164 -15.40 -7.00 -6.24
N LYS A 165 -15.41 -8.26 -5.83
CA LYS A 165 -16.52 -9.18 -6.11
C LYS A 165 -17.86 -8.60 -5.61
N GLY A 166 -18.86 -8.53 -6.49
CA GLY A 166 -20.22 -8.11 -6.15
C GLY A 166 -20.50 -6.63 -6.26
N ILE A 167 -19.51 -5.79 -6.59
CA ILE A 167 -19.76 -4.38 -6.88
C ILE A 167 -20.15 -4.25 -8.35
N GLN A 168 -21.41 -3.94 -8.60
CA GLN A 168 -21.84 -3.46 -9.91
C GLN A 168 -21.38 -2.01 -10.06
N TRP A 169 -20.47 -1.77 -11.00
CA TRP A 169 -20.08 -0.41 -11.35
C TRP A 169 -21.23 0.29 -12.03
N VAL A 170 -21.70 1.34 -11.41
CA VAL A 170 -22.53 2.32 -12.09
C VAL A 170 -21.58 3.30 -12.74
N ASP A 171 -21.47 3.27 -14.07
CA ASP A 171 -20.76 4.33 -14.79
C ASP A 171 -21.50 5.65 -14.54
N ILE A 172 -20.93 6.47 -13.65
CA ILE A 172 -21.52 7.78 -13.32
C ILE A 172 -21.55 8.74 -14.52
N ARG A 173 -20.85 8.38 -15.62
CA ARG A 173 -20.86 9.10 -16.92
C ARG A 173 -21.91 8.54 -17.88
N ALA A 174 -22.48 7.37 -17.61
CA ALA A 174 -23.54 6.83 -18.42
C ALA A 174 -24.84 7.68 -18.25
N PRO A 175 -25.52 8.08 -19.31
CA PRO A 175 -26.79 8.79 -19.19
C PRO A 175 -27.76 7.91 -18.39
N LYS A 176 -28.40 8.51 -17.38
CA LYS A 176 -29.39 7.80 -16.55
C LYS A 176 -30.45 7.17 -17.47
N PRO A 177 -30.80 5.89 -17.27
CA PRO A 177 -31.84 5.26 -18.09
C PRO A 177 -33.13 6.09 -17.98
N THR A 178 -33.65 6.52 -19.12
CA THR A 178 -34.89 7.26 -19.19
C THR A 178 -36.02 6.37 -18.66
N ARG A 179 -36.68 6.79 -17.59
CA ARG A 179 -37.87 6.12 -17.08
C ARG A 179 -38.90 6.01 -18.20
N LYS A 180 -39.18 4.81 -18.69
CA LYS A 180 -40.32 4.57 -19.59
C LYS A 180 -41.58 5.05 -18.88
N LYS A 181 -42.23 6.08 -19.42
CA LYS A 181 -43.55 6.51 -18.94
C LYS A 181 -44.51 5.33 -19.14
N THR A 182 -45.04 4.78 -18.05
CA THR A 182 -46.15 3.84 -18.10
C THR A 182 -47.33 4.55 -18.72
N PRO A 183 -47.99 3.99 -19.77
CA PRO A 183 -49.20 4.61 -20.32
C PRO A 183 -50.29 4.68 -19.26
N ALA A 184 -50.90 5.86 -19.12
CA ALA A 184 -52.05 6.03 -18.25
C ALA A 184 -53.20 5.14 -18.78
N LYS A 185 -53.81 4.39 -17.86
CA LYS A 185 -55.07 3.70 -18.15
C LYS A 185 -56.24 4.66 -18.19
#